data_65265728ef215cafd63fc3f86c262828
#
_entry.id   65265728ef215cafd63fc3f86c262828
#
_cell.length_a   1.000
_cell.length_b   1.000
_cell.length_c   1.000
_cell.angle_alpha   90.00
_cell.angle_beta   90.00
_cell.angle_gamma   90.00
#
_symmetry.space_group_name_H-M   'P 1'
#
loop_
_entity.id
_entity.type
_entity.pdbx_description
1 polymer ?
#
loop_
_entity_poly.entity_id
_entity_poly.type
_entity_poly.pdbx_seq_one_letter_code
_entity_poly.pdbx_strand_id
1 'polypeptide(L)'
;MNIIDYLHAYKDISLKIERFNELDALLLSLMGYFPFDLIGKKKIESKDVVEFLKTYRPKNKSERKLLDNYVLQVLCTCERFKGIKFLDFAKKRSGEAIEQFQAVTISLNDFVFVSFYGTDATVLGWREDFNMAFLDIVPSEVDAIKYINDQRHKHPFKDIYIGGHSKGGRLAIRAGKEVYKKNNLAAVFSFDGPNFTDSFYDAKYHEMKSLIYEYAPNESIIGRLINDRKKIIIESNAKGIYQHDAYSWQIEDDHFIHMDNYTAKSDKIVKVANGVVEKCDNETKSIFVNTFFDLIEKLNVNELSDDKHTLFVVQSALSSLRIEWKNTPKEHRKVLLKVLLTTILLIIKR
;
A
#
# COMPACT_ATOMS: atom_id res chain seq x y z
N MET A 1 -21.46 -4.00 7.56
CA MET A 1 -21.35 -3.70 6.09
C MET A 1 -19.90 -3.60 5.71
N ASN A 2 -19.57 -3.65 4.42
CA ASN A 2 -18.22 -3.39 3.90
C ASN A 2 -18.22 -2.22 2.91
N ILE A 3 -17.08 -1.92 2.29
CA ILE A 3 -16.93 -0.75 1.39
C ILE A 3 -17.82 -0.84 0.13
N ILE A 4 -18.20 -2.05 -0.31
CA ILE A 4 -19.14 -2.24 -1.43
C ILE A 4 -20.55 -1.87 -1.00
N ASP A 5 -20.96 -2.26 0.21
CA ASP A 5 -22.27 -1.92 0.76
C ASP A 5 -22.41 -0.39 0.95
N TYR A 6 -21.33 0.25 1.47
CA TYR A 6 -21.26 1.71 1.54
C TYR A 6 -21.43 2.35 0.16
N LEU A 7 -20.69 1.89 -0.84
CA LEU A 7 -20.76 2.42 -2.20
C LEU A 7 -22.19 2.32 -2.76
N HIS A 8 -22.88 1.21 -2.50
CA HIS A 8 -24.28 1.04 -2.90
C HIS A 8 -25.24 1.99 -2.20
N ALA A 9 -25.06 2.19 -0.88
CA ALA A 9 -25.92 3.06 -0.08
C ALA A 9 -25.74 4.54 -0.44
N TYR A 10 -24.52 4.97 -0.74
CA TYR A 10 -24.17 6.39 -0.90
C TYR A 10 -23.96 6.84 -2.35
N LYS A 11 -23.92 5.95 -3.34
CA LYS A 11 -23.63 6.28 -4.75
C LYS A 11 -24.53 7.37 -5.35
N ASP A 12 -25.77 7.48 -4.89
CA ASP A 12 -26.76 8.44 -5.39
C ASP A 12 -26.82 9.72 -4.54
N ILE A 13 -26.01 9.82 -3.47
CA ILE A 13 -25.91 10.98 -2.58
C ILE A 13 -24.69 11.82 -2.96
N SER A 14 -24.93 13.01 -3.48
CA SER A 14 -23.86 13.92 -3.91
C SER A 14 -22.96 14.37 -2.75
N LEU A 15 -21.66 14.57 -3.02
CA LEU A 15 -20.69 15.16 -2.06
C LEU A 15 -21.07 16.56 -1.56
N LYS A 16 -22.07 17.21 -2.17
CA LYS A 16 -22.63 18.48 -1.66
C LYS A 16 -23.63 18.27 -0.53
N ILE A 17 -24.29 17.12 -0.49
CA ILE A 17 -25.26 16.73 0.53
C ILE A 17 -24.54 16.07 1.70
N GLU A 18 -23.79 15.01 1.41
CA GLU A 18 -22.94 14.29 2.35
C GLU A 18 -21.47 14.51 2.01
N ARG A 19 -20.74 15.19 2.90
CA ARG A 19 -19.33 15.57 2.66
C ARG A 19 -18.42 14.38 2.42
N PHE A 20 -17.30 14.63 1.77
CA PHE A 20 -16.23 13.68 1.58
C PHE A 20 -15.73 13.14 2.92
N ASN A 21 -15.65 11.81 3.05
CA ASN A 21 -15.29 11.11 4.27
C ASN A 21 -14.17 10.08 4.06
N GLU A 22 -13.84 9.33 5.10
CA GLU A 22 -12.76 8.34 5.09
C GLU A 22 -13.03 7.15 4.17
N LEU A 23 -14.31 6.79 3.96
CA LEU A 23 -14.70 5.69 3.08
C LEU A 23 -14.57 6.09 1.61
N ASP A 24 -14.90 7.33 1.28
CA ASP A 24 -14.61 7.90 -0.03
C ASP A 24 -13.11 7.93 -0.30
N ALA A 25 -12.32 8.32 0.71
CA ALA A 25 -10.87 8.32 0.62
C ALA A 25 -10.32 6.91 0.40
N LEU A 26 -10.89 5.87 1.03
CA LEU A 26 -10.54 4.48 0.77
C LEU A 26 -10.86 4.09 -0.69
N LEU A 27 -12.09 4.37 -1.16
CA LEU A 27 -12.49 4.09 -2.54
C LEU A 27 -11.53 4.73 -3.54
N LEU A 28 -11.20 6.02 -3.37
CA LEU A 28 -10.27 6.71 -4.26
C LEU A 28 -8.83 6.19 -4.12
N SER A 29 -8.41 5.75 -2.93
CA SER A 29 -7.09 5.13 -2.73
C SER A 29 -6.96 3.78 -3.45
N LEU A 30 -8.04 3.00 -3.54
CA LEU A 30 -8.05 1.73 -4.27
C LEU A 30 -7.92 1.95 -5.79
N MET A 31 -8.29 3.12 -6.32
CA MET A 31 -8.13 3.43 -7.75
C MET A 31 -6.65 3.48 -8.18
N GLY A 32 -5.72 3.67 -7.26
CA GLY A 32 -4.29 3.53 -7.55
C GLY A 32 -3.91 2.19 -8.17
N TYR A 33 -4.69 1.13 -7.92
CA TYR A 33 -4.44 -0.23 -8.42
C TYR A 33 -4.89 -0.45 -9.90
N PHE A 34 -5.65 0.47 -10.47
CA PHE A 34 -6.12 0.32 -11.83
C PHE A 34 -5.06 0.74 -12.85
N PRO A 35 -4.88 -0.03 -13.96
CA PRO A 35 -3.87 0.25 -14.97
C PRO A 35 -4.35 1.32 -15.98
N PHE A 36 -4.44 2.57 -15.56
CA PHE A 36 -4.89 3.69 -16.40
C PHE A 36 -4.03 3.91 -17.65
N ASP A 37 -2.76 3.46 -17.65
CA ASP A 37 -1.86 3.46 -18.80
C ASP A 37 -2.44 2.73 -20.02
N LEU A 38 -3.25 1.69 -19.78
CA LEU A 38 -3.86 0.91 -20.86
C LEU A 38 -4.97 1.66 -21.61
N ILE A 39 -5.53 2.73 -21.03
CA ILE A 39 -6.52 3.58 -21.72
C ILE A 39 -5.88 4.48 -22.77
N GLY A 40 -4.57 4.75 -22.65
CA GLY A 40 -3.79 5.48 -23.65
C GLY A 40 -4.09 6.98 -23.77
N LYS A 41 -4.73 7.61 -22.75
CA LYS A 41 -5.07 9.03 -22.70
C LYS A 41 -4.38 9.71 -21.52
N LYS A 42 -3.90 10.95 -21.71
CA LYS A 42 -3.32 11.75 -20.62
C LYS A 42 -4.38 12.27 -19.63
N LYS A 43 -5.57 12.57 -20.12
CA LYS A 43 -6.74 12.97 -19.33
C LYS A 43 -7.83 11.96 -19.64
N ILE A 44 -8.29 11.25 -18.63
CA ILE A 44 -9.28 10.20 -18.75
C ILE A 44 -10.56 10.69 -18.06
N GLU A 45 -11.65 10.70 -18.81
CA GLU A 45 -12.99 11.03 -18.29
C GLU A 45 -13.76 9.73 -17.95
N SER A 46 -14.78 9.85 -17.12
CA SER A 46 -15.64 8.71 -16.71
C SER A 46 -16.09 7.84 -17.89
N LYS A 47 -16.50 8.46 -19.01
CA LYS A 47 -16.93 7.74 -20.22
C LYS A 47 -15.81 6.88 -20.83
N ASP A 48 -14.55 7.33 -20.76
CA ASP A 48 -13.41 6.59 -21.31
C ASP A 48 -13.14 5.32 -20.49
N VAL A 49 -13.28 5.43 -19.16
CA VAL A 49 -13.16 4.29 -18.24
C VAL A 49 -14.29 3.27 -18.50
N VAL A 50 -15.54 3.75 -18.55
CA VAL A 50 -16.70 2.89 -18.78
C VAL A 50 -16.57 2.15 -20.11
N GLU A 51 -16.13 2.83 -21.17
CA GLU A 51 -15.92 2.19 -22.48
C GLU A 51 -14.79 1.15 -22.44
N PHE A 52 -13.67 1.50 -21.80
CA PHE A 52 -12.54 0.58 -21.62
C PHE A 52 -12.96 -0.69 -20.86
N LEU A 53 -13.72 -0.56 -19.77
CA LEU A 53 -14.15 -1.69 -18.95
C LEU A 53 -15.06 -2.68 -19.69
N LYS A 54 -15.76 -2.29 -20.77
CA LYS A 54 -16.57 -3.22 -21.58
C LYS A 54 -15.70 -4.34 -22.20
N THR A 55 -14.48 -4.02 -22.58
CA THR A 55 -13.57 -4.94 -23.28
C THR A 55 -12.39 -5.39 -22.43
N TYR A 56 -12.06 -4.65 -21.38
CA TYR A 56 -10.93 -4.97 -20.51
C TYR A 56 -11.14 -6.29 -19.77
N ARG A 57 -10.14 -7.16 -19.87
CA ARG A 57 -10.11 -8.42 -19.14
C ARG A 57 -8.75 -8.50 -18.43
N PRO A 58 -8.71 -8.49 -17.10
CA PRO A 58 -7.45 -8.61 -16.38
C PRO A 58 -6.79 -9.97 -16.67
N LYS A 59 -5.48 -9.98 -16.84
CA LYS A 59 -4.71 -11.22 -17.11
C LYS A 59 -4.87 -12.24 -15.98
N ASN A 60 -4.94 -11.76 -14.74
CA ASN A 60 -5.26 -12.56 -13.57
C ASN A 60 -6.66 -12.16 -13.10
N LYS A 61 -7.59 -13.12 -13.08
CA LYS A 61 -8.98 -12.93 -12.66
C LYS A 61 -9.15 -13.16 -11.16
N SER A 62 -8.30 -12.57 -10.33
CA SER A 62 -8.53 -12.60 -8.89
C SER A 62 -9.84 -11.88 -8.55
N GLU A 63 -10.54 -12.34 -7.53
CA GLU A 63 -11.77 -11.73 -7.03
C GLU A 63 -11.57 -10.23 -6.75
N ARG A 64 -10.45 -9.86 -6.14
CA ARG A 64 -10.07 -8.48 -5.88
C ARG A 64 -10.06 -7.62 -7.15
N LYS A 65 -9.43 -8.07 -8.24
CA LYS A 65 -9.40 -7.30 -9.50
C LYS A 65 -10.78 -7.12 -10.13
N LEU A 66 -11.67 -8.07 -9.91
CA LEU A 66 -13.06 -7.93 -10.36
C LEU A 66 -13.80 -6.89 -9.53
N LEU A 67 -13.57 -6.86 -8.20
CA LEU A 67 -14.12 -5.85 -7.30
C LEU A 67 -13.56 -4.46 -7.63
N ASP A 68 -12.25 -4.31 -7.85
CA ASP A 68 -11.63 -3.04 -8.23
C ASP A 68 -12.26 -2.48 -9.53
N ASN A 69 -12.47 -3.31 -10.55
CA ASN A 69 -13.12 -2.90 -11.79
C ASN A 69 -14.59 -2.51 -11.58
N TYR A 70 -15.31 -3.26 -10.76
CA TYR A 70 -16.68 -2.94 -10.39
C TYR A 70 -16.78 -1.60 -9.65
N VAL A 71 -15.95 -1.38 -8.62
CA VAL A 71 -15.89 -0.12 -7.89
C VAL A 71 -15.60 1.03 -8.84
N LEU A 72 -14.59 0.92 -9.71
CA LEU A 72 -14.25 1.96 -10.66
C LEU A 72 -15.40 2.28 -11.63
N GLN A 73 -16.12 1.25 -12.09
CA GLN A 73 -17.31 1.46 -12.94
C GLN A 73 -18.39 2.25 -12.21
N VAL A 74 -18.66 1.92 -10.94
CA VAL A 74 -19.67 2.64 -10.14
C VAL A 74 -19.22 4.07 -9.89
N LEU A 75 -17.96 4.31 -9.50
CA LEU A 75 -17.42 5.66 -9.30
C LEU A 75 -17.57 6.54 -10.55
N CYS A 76 -17.39 5.96 -11.74
CA CYS A 76 -17.53 6.68 -13.00
C CYS A 76 -18.97 6.97 -13.42
N THR A 77 -19.96 6.34 -12.80
CA THR A 77 -21.38 6.42 -13.22
C THR A 77 -22.33 6.95 -12.15
N CYS A 78 -21.87 7.07 -10.90
CA CYS A 78 -22.71 7.47 -9.77
C CYS A 78 -22.78 9.00 -9.58
N GLU A 79 -23.80 9.47 -8.87
CA GLU A 79 -23.99 10.90 -8.56
C GLU A 79 -22.94 11.40 -7.54
N ARG A 80 -22.52 10.54 -6.57
CA ARG A 80 -21.56 10.90 -5.52
C ARG A 80 -20.24 11.43 -6.11
N PHE A 81 -19.70 10.78 -7.13
CA PHE A 81 -18.44 11.15 -7.78
C PHE A 81 -18.67 11.76 -9.18
N LYS A 82 -19.80 12.41 -9.38
CA LYS A 82 -20.14 13.02 -10.66
C LYS A 82 -19.07 13.98 -11.15
N GLY A 83 -18.62 13.78 -12.39
CA GLY A 83 -17.58 14.61 -13.00
C GLY A 83 -16.16 14.18 -12.64
N ILE A 84 -15.98 13.01 -12.03
CA ILE A 84 -14.65 12.43 -11.74
C ILE A 84 -13.81 12.33 -13.03
N LYS A 85 -12.54 12.71 -12.93
CA LYS A 85 -11.53 12.61 -14.00
C LYS A 85 -10.26 12.04 -13.43
N PHE A 86 -9.55 11.25 -14.22
CA PHE A 86 -8.24 10.71 -13.87
C PHE A 86 -7.18 11.41 -14.70
N LEU A 87 -6.23 12.01 -14.02
CA LEU A 87 -5.21 12.88 -14.60
C LEU A 87 -3.82 12.36 -14.25
N ASP A 88 -2.85 12.67 -15.11
CA ASP A 88 -1.42 12.53 -14.77
C ASP A 88 -1.04 11.16 -14.20
N PHE A 89 -1.53 10.09 -14.77
CA PHE A 89 -1.11 8.75 -14.40
C PHE A 89 0.41 8.58 -14.58
N ALA A 90 1.07 8.12 -13.54
CA ALA A 90 2.50 7.81 -13.55
C ALA A 90 2.74 6.36 -13.14
N LYS A 91 3.68 5.70 -13.83
CA LYS A 91 4.09 4.32 -13.54
C LYS A 91 5.57 4.18 -13.85
N LYS A 92 6.29 3.59 -12.90
CA LYS A 92 7.71 3.34 -13.05
C LYS A 92 8.07 2.00 -12.44
N ARG A 93 8.90 1.25 -13.14
CA ARG A 93 9.48 -0.01 -12.68
C ARG A 93 10.95 -0.06 -13.08
N SER A 94 11.82 -0.37 -12.14
CA SER A 94 13.25 -0.52 -12.37
C SER A 94 13.79 -1.65 -11.50
N GLY A 95 14.28 -2.71 -12.14
CA GLY A 95 14.98 -3.78 -11.44
C GLY A 95 16.32 -3.32 -10.87
N GLU A 96 17.03 -2.43 -11.58
CA GLU A 96 18.31 -1.87 -11.14
C GLU A 96 18.16 -0.98 -9.91
N ALA A 97 17.16 -0.10 -9.90
CA ALA A 97 16.86 0.76 -8.75
C ALA A 97 16.06 0.06 -7.66
N ILE A 98 15.57 -1.16 -7.87
CA ILE A 98 14.63 -1.87 -6.99
C ILE A 98 13.42 -0.97 -6.70
N GLU A 99 12.68 -0.64 -7.77
CA GLU A 99 11.61 0.34 -7.74
C GLU A 99 10.32 -0.17 -8.38
N GLN A 100 9.22 0.01 -7.66
CA GLN A 100 7.87 -0.16 -8.19
C GLN A 100 7.00 1.01 -7.72
N PHE A 101 6.75 1.96 -8.62
CA PHE A 101 5.96 3.15 -8.35
C PHE A 101 4.78 3.26 -9.32
N GLN A 102 3.63 3.69 -8.81
CA GLN A 102 2.47 4.06 -9.60
C GLN A 102 1.62 5.08 -8.82
N ALA A 103 1.09 6.08 -9.53
CA ALA A 103 0.21 7.08 -8.96
C ALA A 103 -0.78 7.59 -10.00
N VAL A 104 -1.93 8.09 -9.53
CA VAL A 104 -2.93 8.78 -10.34
C VAL A 104 -3.49 9.97 -9.57
N THR A 105 -3.70 11.09 -10.25
CA THR A 105 -4.43 12.23 -9.72
C THR A 105 -5.89 12.14 -10.15
N ILE A 106 -6.78 12.07 -9.18
CA ILE A 106 -8.23 12.03 -9.37
C ILE A 106 -8.77 13.43 -9.12
N SER A 107 -9.36 14.04 -10.14
CA SER A 107 -9.94 15.38 -10.04
C SER A 107 -11.44 15.29 -9.86
N LEU A 108 -11.94 15.94 -8.84
CA LEU A 108 -13.33 16.28 -8.61
C LEU A 108 -13.51 17.79 -8.69
N ASN A 109 -14.76 18.29 -8.63
CA ASN A 109 -15.02 19.70 -8.88
C ASN A 109 -14.18 20.64 -8.01
N ASP A 110 -14.15 20.40 -6.69
CA ASP A 110 -13.60 21.32 -5.71
C ASP A 110 -12.19 20.91 -5.23
N PHE A 111 -11.78 19.67 -5.44
CA PHE A 111 -10.51 19.14 -4.95
C PHE A 111 -9.83 18.17 -5.93
N VAL A 112 -8.61 17.82 -5.62
CA VAL A 112 -7.91 16.70 -6.24
C VAL A 112 -7.53 15.68 -5.15
N PHE A 113 -7.61 14.39 -5.49
CA PHE A 113 -7.15 13.30 -4.69
C PHE A 113 -5.98 12.62 -5.39
N VAL A 114 -4.82 12.58 -4.74
CA VAL A 114 -3.65 11.86 -5.26
C VAL A 114 -3.62 10.47 -4.65
N SER A 115 -3.83 9.46 -5.49
CA SER A 115 -3.83 8.05 -5.09
C SER A 115 -2.50 7.40 -5.44
N PHE A 116 -1.82 6.86 -4.43
CA PHE A 116 -0.60 6.07 -4.59
C PHE A 116 -0.90 4.58 -4.54
N TYR A 117 -0.28 3.85 -5.46
CA TYR A 117 -0.38 2.41 -5.57
C TYR A 117 0.37 1.69 -4.44
N GLY A 118 -0.22 0.63 -3.92
CA GLY A 118 0.46 -0.30 -3.04
C GLY A 118 1.40 -1.24 -3.78
N THR A 119 1.90 -2.25 -3.09
CA THR A 119 2.75 -3.27 -3.68
C THR A 119 1.93 -4.19 -4.56
N ASP A 120 2.45 -4.51 -5.74
CA ASP A 120 1.94 -5.61 -6.53
C ASP A 120 2.53 -6.95 -6.04
N ALA A 121 2.03 -8.07 -6.57
CA ALA A 121 2.52 -9.40 -6.20
C ALA A 121 3.92 -9.73 -6.74
N THR A 122 4.64 -8.77 -7.36
CA THR A 122 5.95 -9.02 -7.96
C THR A 122 7.05 -9.09 -6.90
N VAL A 123 8.07 -9.90 -7.16
CA VAL A 123 9.30 -10.00 -6.34
C VAL A 123 9.96 -8.64 -6.18
N LEU A 124 9.96 -7.83 -7.25
CA LEU A 124 10.52 -6.47 -7.23
C LEU A 124 9.81 -5.56 -6.21
N GLY A 125 8.47 -5.56 -6.21
CA GLY A 125 7.69 -4.78 -5.27
C GLY A 125 7.95 -5.19 -3.81
N TRP A 126 7.96 -6.48 -3.52
CA TRP A 126 8.28 -7.00 -2.19
C TRP A 126 9.71 -6.69 -1.75
N ARG A 127 10.69 -6.74 -2.66
CA ARG A 127 12.09 -6.39 -2.36
C ARG A 127 12.20 -4.92 -1.93
N GLU A 128 11.49 -4.02 -2.62
CA GLU A 128 11.44 -2.61 -2.22
C GLU A 128 10.79 -2.42 -0.84
N ASP A 129 9.70 -3.15 -0.55
CA ASP A 129 9.04 -3.07 0.76
C ASP A 129 9.95 -3.52 1.91
N PHE A 130 10.73 -4.57 1.71
CA PHE A 130 11.72 -5.00 2.70
C PHE A 130 12.82 -3.96 2.91
N ASN A 131 13.23 -3.24 1.85
CA ASN A 131 14.18 -2.15 1.95
C ASN A 131 13.67 -0.98 2.81
N MET A 132 12.36 -0.76 2.89
CA MET A 132 11.75 0.24 3.77
C MET A 132 12.05 0.03 5.25
N ALA A 133 12.45 -1.18 5.65
CA ALA A 133 12.77 -1.49 7.04
C ALA A 133 14.11 -0.91 7.51
N PHE A 134 14.98 -0.46 6.60
CA PHE A 134 16.32 0.02 6.97
C PHE A 134 16.84 1.19 6.14
N LEU A 135 16.19 1.52 5.00
CA LEU A 135 16.50 2.72 4.25
C LEU A 135 15.62 3.88 4.72
N ASP A 136 16.22 5.04 4.89
CA ASP A 136 15.49 6.26 5.26
C ASP A 136 14.52 6.70 4.16
N ILE A 137 14.85 6.39 2.90
CA ILE A 137 14.01 6.65 1.75
C ILE A 137 14.27 5.58 0.68
N VAL A 138 13.20 5.07 0.06
CA VAL A 138 13.27 4.14 -1.07
C VAL A 138 12.92 4.86 -2.38
N PRO A 139 13.29 4.30 -3.56
CA PRO A 139 13.07 4.97 -4.85
C PRO A 139 11.62 5.40 -5.10
N SER A 140 10.63 4.58 -4.78
CA SER A 140 9.22 4.94 -4.93
C SER A 140 8.80 6.13 -4.04
N GLU A 141 9.42 6.34 -2.88
CA GLU A 141 9.16 7.52 -2.04
C GLU A 141 9.74 8.79 -2.67
N VAL A 142 10.90 8.70 -3.35
CA VAL A 142 11.46 9.82 -4.13
C VAL A 142 10.53 10.21 -5.27
N ASP A 143 10.00 9.21 -5.99
CA ASP A 143 9.05 9.48 -7.07
C ASP A 143 7.71 9.99 -6.55
N ALA A 144 7.25 9.56 -5.36
CA ALA A 144 6.06 10.12 -4.72
C ALA A 144 6.24 11.61 -4.37
N ILE A 145 7.41 12.00 -3.86
CA ILE A 145 7.77 13.42 -3.59
C ILE A 145 7.75 14.23 -4.89
N LYS A 146 8.36 13.71 -5.95
CA LYS A 146 8.37 14.37 -7.26
C LYS A 146 6.95 14.53 -7.81
N TYR A 147 6.19 13.43 -7.80
CA TYR A 147 4.82 13.42 -8.32
C TYR A 147 3.93 14.43 -7.60
N ILE A 148 3.93 14.45 -6.27
CA ILE A 148 3.10 15.39 -5.51
C ILE A 148 3.51 16.85 -5.72
N ASN A 149 4.82 17.14 -5.88
CA ASN A 149 5.28 18.48 -6.21
C ASN A 149 4.78 18.93 -7.60
N ASP A 150 4.74 18.03 -8.58
CA ASP A 150 4.17 18.33 -9.90
C ASP A 150 2.67 18.61 -9.80
N GLN A 151 1.92 17.80 -9.01
CA GLN A 151 0.47 17.97 -8.86
C GLN A 151 0.11 19.28 -8.14
N ARG A 152 0.84 19.66 -7.11
CA ARG A 152 0.58 20.92 -6.41
C ARG A 152 0.77 22.15 -7.34
N HIS A 153 1.72 22.11 -8.27
CA HIS A 153 1.91 23.20 -9.24
C HIS A 153 0.82 23.22 -10.31
N LYS A 154 0.29 22.07 -10.70
CA LYS A 154 -0.81 21.97 -11.68
C LYS A 154 -2.16 22.35 -11.07
N HIS A 155 -2.32 22.23 -9.76
CA HIS A 155 -3.58 22.46 -9.04
C HIS A 155 -3.41 23.46 -7.88
N PRO A 156 -2.90 24.70 -8.14
CA PRO A 156 -2.49 25.61 -7.07
C PRO A 156 -3.64 26.13 -6.19
N PHE A 157 -4.88 26.08 -6.70
CA PHE A 157 -6.07 26.62 -6.02
C PHE A 157 -7.04 25.55 -5.52
N LYS A 158 -6.74 24.26 -5.73
CA LYS A 158 -7.56 23.16 -5.26
C LYS A 158 -7.06 22.62 -3.94
N ASP A 159 -7.98 22.16 -3.11
CA ASP A 159 -7.64 21.34 -1.96
C ASP A 159 -7.05 20.02 -2.44
N ILE A 160 -5.99 19.57 -1.76
CA ILE A 160 -5.27 18.36 -2.10
C ILE A 160 -5.51 17.34 -0.98
N TYR A 161 -6.15 16.24 -1.34
CA TYR A 161 -6.21 15.02 -0.55
C TYR A 161 -5.20 14.03 -1.09
N ILE A 162 -4.59 13.25 -0.21
CA ILE A 162 -3.58 12.25 -0.60
C ILE A 162 -3.95 10.94 0.09
N GLY A 163 -3.91 9.82 -0.62
CA GLY A 163 -4.20 8.54 0.01
C GLY A 163 -3.57 7.37 -0.70
N GLY A 164 -3.58 6.23 -0.01
CA GLY A 164 -3.15 4.96 -0.54
C GLY A 164 -3.32 3.81 0.46
N HIS A 165 -3.36 2.61 -0.08
CA HIS A 165 -3.43 1.37 0.67
C HIS A 165 -2.07 0.66 0.67
N SER A 166 -1.70 -0.01 1.76
CA SER A 166 -0.44 -0.74 1.86
C SER A 166 0.77 0.20 1.68
N LYS A 167 1.76 -0.14 0.87
CA LYS A 167 2.87 0.75 0.49
C LYS A 167 2.37 2.12 0.04
N GLY A 168 1.26 2.20 -0.70
CA GLY A 168 0.65 3.45 -1.13
C GLY A 168 0.29 4.38 0.02
N GLY A 169 -0.14 3.84 1.16
CA GLY A 169 -0.40 4.61 2.39
C GLY A 169 0.88 5.24 2.97
N ARG A 170 1.99 4.53 2.93
CA ARG A 170 3.29 5.08 3.31
C ARG A 170 3.75 6.18 2.35
N LEU A 171 3.59 5.95 1.02
CA LEU A 171 3.90 6.97 0.01
C LEU A 171 3.04 8.23 0.20
N ALA A 172 1.76 8.07 0.57
CA ALA A 172 0.86 9.18 0.86
C ALA A 172 1.35 10.05 2.02
N ILE A 173 1.79 9.44 3.13
CA ILE A 173 2.35 10.17 4.28
C ILE A 173 3.65 10.87 3.89
N ARG A 174 4.55 10.23 3.14
CA ARG A 174 5.79 10.82 2.64
C ARG A 174 5.52 12.03 1.76
N ALA A 175 4.61 11.89 0.80
CA ALA A 175 4.19 12.97 -0.10
C ALA A 175 3.50 14.12 0.65
N GLY A 176 2.62 13.81 1.59
CA GLY A 176 1.94 14.81 2.42
C GLY A 176 2.93 15.65 3.23
N LYS A 177 3.93 15.01 3.86
CA LYS A 177 5.00 15.69 4.58
C LYS A 177 5.79 16.66 3.67
N GLU A 178 6.01 16.30 2.40
CA GLU A 178 6.70 17.17 1.44
C GLU A 178 5.94 18.46 1.17
N VAL A 179 4.62 18.37 0.93
CA VAL A 179 3.79 19.54 0.56
C VAL A 179 3.16 20.27 1.74
N TYR A 180 3.32 19.77 2.96
CA TYR A 180 2.81 20.43 4.16
C TYR A 180 3.29 21.90 4.25
N LYS A 181 2.35 22.82 4.47
CA LYS A 181 2.55 24.29 4.45
C LYS A 181 2.95 24.88 3.09
N LYS A 182 2.94 24.10 2.00
CA LYS A 182 3.25 24.61 0.65
C LYS A 182 1.99 24.82 -0.21
N ASN A 183 0.89 24.16 0.13
CA ASN A 183 -0.41 24.21 -0.56
C ASN A 183 -1.56 23.92 0.40
N ASN A 184 -2.78 23.93 -0.14
CA ASN A 184 -4.00 23.54 0.57
C ASN A 184 -4.07 22.01 0.76
N LEU A 185 -3.16 21.45 1.56
CA LEU A 185 -3.22 20.04 1.98
C LEU A 185 -4.40 19.88 2.93
N ALA A 186 -5.45 19.20 2.47
CA ALA A 186 -6.65 18.99 3.25
C ALA A 186 -6.52 17.79 4.21
N ALA A 187 -6.09 16.64 3.71
CA ALA A 187 -5.84 15.45 4.52
C ALA A 187 -4.93 14.44 3.81
N VAL A 188 -4.35 13.53 4.62
CA VAL A 188 -3.56 12.38 4.18
C VAL A 188 -4.15 11.12 4.78
N PHE A 189 -4.49 10.14 3.94
CA PHE A 189 -5.07 8.87 4.34
C PHE A 189 -4.10 7.71 4.08
N SER A 190 -3.79 6.96 5.12
CA SER A 190 -2.98 5.75 5.02
C SER A 190 -3.78 4.56 5.49
N PHE A 191 -4.11 3.67 4.56
CA PHE A 191 -4.90 2.48 4.79
C PHE A 191 -3.98 1.25 4.90
N ASP A 192 -3.72 0.82 6.13
CA ASP A 192 -2.82 -0.28 6.50
C ASP A 192 -1.41 -0.17 5.89
N GLY A 193 -0.91 1.07 5.76
CA GLY A 193 0.43 1.35 5.26
C GLY A 193 1.51 1.08 6.32
N PRO A 194 2.68 0.52 5.96
CA PRO A 194 3.78 0.31 6.90
C PRO A 194 4.36 1.64 7.41
N ASN A 195 4.88 1.61 8.63
CA ASN A 195 5.47 2.78 9.27
C ASN A 195 6.87 3.11 8.73
N PHE A 196 7.49 4.14 9.25
CA PHE A 196 8.82 4.61 8.89
C PHE A 196 9.83 4.29 10.00
N THR A 197 11.12 4.45 9.70
CA THR A 197 12.19 4.53 10.71
C THR A 197 12.01 5.78 11.57
N ASP A 198 12.60 5.81 12.77
CA ASP A 198 12.40 6.91 13.71
C ASP A 198 12.85 8.27 13.16
N SER A 199 13.84 8.30 12.27
CA SER A 199 14.33 9.52 11.62
C SER A 199 13.24 10.28 10.83
N PHE A 200 12.19 9.59 10.38
CA PHE A 200 11.09 10.22 9.65
C PHE A 200 10.22 11.13 10.53
N TYR A 201 10.07 10.78 11.80
CA TYR A 201 9.12 11.40 12.73
C TYR A 201 9.69 12.67 13.39
N ASP A 202 10.10 13.63 12.57
CA ASP A 202 10.65 14.93 12.97
C ASP A 202 9.56 15.97 13.32
N ALA A 203 9.97 17.19 13.64
CA ALA A 203 9.06 18.29 13.97
C ALA A 203 8.01 18.55 12.87
N LYS A 204 8.39 18.48 11.58
CA LYS A 204 7.48 18.70 10.47
C LYS A 204 6.37 17.63 10.40
N TYR A 205 6.73 16.36 10.67
CA TYR A 205 5.72 15.30 10.78
C TYR A 205 4.74 15.57 11.92
N HIS A 206 5.25 15.94 13.10
CA HIS A 206 4.41 16.21 14.28
C HIS A 206 3.46 17.39 14.07
N GLU A 207 3.91 18.44 13.40
CA GLU A 207 3.06 19.56 13.02
C GLU A 207 1.94 19.17 12.04
N MET A 208 2.22 18.25 11.11
CA MET A 208 1.25 17.75 10.14
C MET A 208 0.30 16.69 10.72
N LYS A 209 0.56 16.14 11.90
CA LYS A 209 -0.13 14.93 12.43
C LYS A 209 -1.64 15.05 12.46
N SER A 210 -2.20 16.25 12.68
CA SER A 210 -3.65 16.50 12.68
C SER A 210 -4.33 16.31 11.31
N LEU A 211 -3.55 16.29 10.23
CA LEU A 211 -4.04 16.05 8.87
C LEU A 211 -3.86 14.60 8.43
N ILE A 212 -3.25 13.74 9.26
CA ILE A 212 -2.95 12.35 8.91
C ILE A 212 -3.95 11.42 9.57
N TYR A 213 -4.62 10.63 8.76
CA TYR A 213 -5.55 9.58 9.16
C TYR A 213 -4.96 8.22 8.79
N GLU A 214 -4.52 7.46 9.80
CA GLU A 214 -3.88 6.15 9.62
C GLU A 214 -4.82 5.08 10.18
N TYR A 215 -5.32 4.21 9.30
CA TYR A 215 -6.19 3.10 9.65
C TYR A 215 -5.44 1.77 9.57
N ALA A 216 -5.73 0.87 10.49
CA ALA A 216 -5.20 -0.49 10.46
C ALA A 216 -6.22 -1.47 11.04
N PRO A 217 -6.49 -2.62 10.41
CA PRO A 217 -7.40 -3.61 10.97
C PRO A 217 -6.84 -4.22 12.27
N ASN A 218 -7.71 -4.74 13.12
CA ASN A 218 -7.35 -5.20 14.46
C ASN A 218 -6.40 -6.41 14.53
N GLU A 219 -6.21 -7.14 13.42
CA GLU A 219 -5.15 -8.14 13.27
C GLU A 219 -4.04 -7.69 12.29
N SER A 220 -3.93 -6.38 12.01
CA SER A 220 -2.91 -5.86 11.12
C SER A 220 -1.50 -6.31 11.52
N ILE A 221 -0.75 -6.71 10.49
CA ILE A 221 0.69 -6.96 10.55
C ILE A 221 1.39 -5.89 9.72
N ILE A 222 1.00 -5.72 8.45
CA ILE A 222 1.66 -4.82 7.48
C ILE A 222 1.67 -3.37 7.98
N GLY A 223 0.52 -2.85 8.39
CA GLY A 223 0.40 -1.47 8.89
C GLY A 223 1.18 -1.17 10.18
N ARG A 224 1.72 -2.19 10.83
CA ARG A 224 2.45 -2.10 12.10
C ARG A 224 3.95 -2.46 11.97
N LEU A 225 4.41 -2.79 10.76
CA LEU A 225 5.81 -3.12 10.51
C LEU A 225 6.72 -1.89 10.67
N ILE A 226 8.00 -2.16 10.97
CA ILE A 226 9.11 -1.22 11.16
C ILE A 226 9.05 -0.53 12.50
N ASN A 227 7.90 0.08 12.85
CA ASN A 227 7.69 0.81 14.07
C ASN A 227 6.20 0.75 14.45
N ASP A 228 5.86 0.16 15.58
CA ASP A 228 4.45 -0.02 16.00
C ASP A 228 3.89 1.26 16.62
N ARG A 229 3.36 2.14 15.78
CA ARG A 229 2.76 3.42 16.19
C ARG A 229 1.24 3.32 16.24
N LYS A 230 0.64 4.17 17.09
CA LYS A 230 -0.81 4.24 17.28
C LYS A 230 -1.49 4.66 15.97
N LYS A 231 -2.44 3.85 15.51
CA LYS A 231 -3.35 4.09 14.38
C LYS A 231 -4.80 4.02 14.86
N ILE A 232 -5.72 4.41 14.01
CA ILE A 232 -7.15 4.14 14.19
C ILE A 232 -7.35 2.66 13.87
N ILE A 233 -7.71 1.88 14.90
CA ILE A 233 -7.90 0.44 14.76
C ILE A 233 -9.33 0.19 14.28
N ILE A 234 -9.48 -0.60 13.23
CA ILE A 234 -10.78 -0.89 12.62
C ILE A 234 -11.07 -2.39 12.60
N GLU A 235 -12.35 -2.74 12.55
CA GLU A 235 -12.80 -4.11 12.48
C GLU A 235 -12.66 -4.67 11.06
N SER A 236 -12.36 -5.99 10.94
CA SER A 236 -12.40 -6.74 9.70
C SER A 236 -13.05 -8.10 9.90
N ASN A 237 -13.80 -8.59 8.91
CA ASN A 237 -14.38 -9.94 8.93
C ASN A 237 -13.40 -11.04 8.48
N ALA A 238 -12.24 -10.67 7.93
CA ALA A 238 -11.16 -11.59 7.61
C ALA A 238 -10.32 -11.94 8.86
N LYS A 239 -9.29 -12.79 8.73
CA LYS A 239 -8.42 -13.19 9.83
C LYS A 239 -6.94 -13.08 9.44
N GLY A 240 -6.11 -12.67 10.39
CA GLY A 240 -4.66 -12.59 10.23
C GLY A 240 -4.26 -11.68 9.09
N ILE A 241 -3.30 -12.13 8.26
CA ILE A 241 -2.78 -11.34 7.13
C ILE A 241 -3.86 -10.99 6.08
N TYR A 242 -4.94 -11.78 5.97
CA TYR A 242 -6.03 -11.50 5.04
C TYR A 242 -6.84 -10.26 5.41
N GLN A 243 -6.73 -9.76 6.66
CA GLN A 243 -7.29 -8.46 7.03
C GLN A 243 -6.64 -7.28 6.30
N HIS A 244 -5.48 -7.50 5.64
CA HIS A 244 -4.85 -6.49 4.78
C HIS A 244 -5.70 -6.14 3.55
N ASP A 245 -6.65 -7.00 3.16
CA ASP A 245 -7.59 -6.69 2.10
C ASP A 245 -8.68 -5.72 2.57
N ALA A 246 -8.66 -4.49 2.04
CA ALA A 246 -9.58 -3.43 2.39
C ALA A 246 -11.07 -3.75 2.16
N TYR A 247 -11.38 -4.70 1.27
CA TYR A 247 -12.75 -5.16 1.05
C TYR A 247 -13.32 -5.98 2.22
N SER A 248 -12.48 -6.42 3.15
CA SER A 248 -12.88 -7.15 4.36
C SER A 248 -13.22 -6.24 5.56
N TRP A 249 -12.96 -4.93 5.47
CA TRP A 249 -13.11 -3.99 6.58
C TRP A 249 -14.58 -3.66 6.84
N GLN A 250 -14.92 -3.60 8.12
CA GLN A 250 -16.31 -3.44 8.55
C GLN A 250 -16.68 -1.97 8.73
N ILE A 251 -17.87 -1.65 8.31
CA ILE A 251 -18.41 -0.29 8.21
C ILE A 251 -19.78 -0.24 8.87
N GLU A 252 -20.05 0.84 9.56
CA GLU A 252 -21.36 1.21 10.06
C GLU A 252 -21.70 2.61 9.52
N ASP A 253 -22.80 2.74 8.82
CA ASP A 253 -23.21 3.95 8.12
C ASP A 253 -22.12 4.54 7.21
N ASP A 254 -21.52 5.66 7.57
CA ASP A 254 -20.53 6.43 6.78
C ASP A 254 -19.09 6.39 7.38
N HIS A 255 -18.80 5.45 8.28
CA HIS A 255 -17.53 5.33 8.97
C HIS A 255 -17.11 3.88 9.21
N PHE A 256 -15.82 3.66 9.48
CA PHE A 256 -15.33 2.34 9.88
C PHE A 256 -15.78 1.99 11.29
N ILE A 257 -16.07 0.72 11.57
CA ILE A 257 -16.26 0.23 12.94
C ILE A 257 -14.90 0.26 13.64
N HIS A 258 -14.80 1.10 14.69
CA HIS A 258 -13.58 1.27 15.45
C HIS A 258 -13.42 0.18 16.52
N MET A 259 -12.17 -0.21 16.75
CA MET A 259 -11.77 -1.15 17.79
C MET A 259 -10.80 -0.49 18.76
N ASP A 260 -10.84 -0.88 20.04
CA ASP A 260 -9.96 -0.30 21.06
C ASP A 260 -8.53 -0.83 20.99
N ASN A 261 -8.36 -2.10 20.61
CA ASN A 261 -7.09 -2.80 20.70
C ASN A 261 -6.85 -3.74 19.51
N TYR A 262 -5.60 -3.97 19.22
CA TYR A 262 -5.16 -5.07 18.38
C TYR A 262 -5.33 -6.40 19.09
N THR A 263 -5.41 -7.51 18.33
CA THR A 263 -5.47 -8.85 18.94
C THR A 263 -4.11 -9.25 19.52
N ALA A 264 -4.11 -10.00 20.63
CA ALA A 264 -2.89 -10.52 21.24
C ALA A 264 -2.04 -11.37 20.25
N LYS A 265 -2.70 -12.02 19.27
CA LYS A 265 -2.01 -12.78 18.23
C LYS A 265 -1.22 -11.88 17.28
N SER A 266 -1.84 -10.80 16.77
CA SER A 266 -1.13 -9.85 15.90
C SER A 266 -0.03 -9.12 16.64
N ASP A 267 -0.27 -8.72 17.90
CA ASP A 267 0.75 -8.12 18.77
C ASP A 267 2.00 -8.99 18.89
N LYS A 268 1.81 -10.29 19.10
CA LYS A 268 2.93 -11.22 19.20
C LYS A 268 3.73 -11.30 17.90
N ILE A 269 3.07 -11.36 16.76
CA ILE A 269 3.71 -11.42 15.43
C ILE A 269 4.49 -10.12 15.16
N VAL A 270 3.82 -8.98 15.34
CA VAL A 270 4.42 -7.64 15.11
C VAL A 270 5.65 -7.40 16.00
N LYS A 271 5.57 -7.77 17.27
CA LYS A 271 6.71 -7.67 18.19
C LYS A 271 7.90 -8.54 17.75
N VAL A 272 7.65 -9.72 17.19
CA VAL A 272 8.72 -10.56 16.63
C VAL A 272 9.33 -9.90 15.41
N ALA A 273 8.49 -9.47 14.44
CA ALA A 273 8.96 -8.85 13.21
C ALA A 273 9.77 -7.57 13.48
N ASN A 274 9.22 -6.64 14.27
CA ASN A 274 9.91 -5.39 14.61
C ASN A 274 11.16 -5.64 15.46
N GLY A 275 11.13 -6.64 16.36
CA GLY A 275 12.29 -7.01 17.14
C GLY A 275 13.45 -7.57 16.29
N VAL A 276 13.17 -8.20 15.14
CA VAL A 276 14.23 -8.57 14.18
C VAL A 276 14.81 -7.33 13.53
N VAL A 277 13.94 -6.39 13.10
CA VAL A 277 14.38 -5.12 12.50
C VAL A 277 15.25 -4.32 13.46
N GLU A 278 14.90 -4.24 14.74
CA GLU A 278 15.67 -3.50 15.76
C GLU A 278 17.04 -4.14 16.07
N LYS A 279 17.09 -5.49 16.15
CA LYS A 279 18.31 -6.23 16.56
C LYS A 279 19.33 -6.42 15.46
N CYS A 280 18.97 -6.19 14.20
CA CYS A 280 19.89 -6.26 13.08
C CYS A 280 20.36 -4.86 12.69
N ASP A 281 21.66 -4.69 12.48
CA ASP A 281 22.21 -3.50 11.86
C ASP A 281 21.81 -3.40 10.38
N ASN A 282 21.94 -2.21 9.78
CA ASN A 282 21.50 -1.97 8.40
C ASN A 282 22.28 -2.79 7.37
N GLU A 283 23.55 -3.11 7.61
CA GLU A 283 24.36 -3.98 6.76
C GLU A 283 23.79 -5.40 6.76
N THR A 284 23.50 -5.96 7.95
CA THR A 284 22.86 -7.27 8.11
C THR A 284 21.51 -7.33 7.38
N LYS A 285 20.66 -6.29 7.51
CA LYS A 285 19.37 -6.19 6.82
C LYS A 285 19.54 -6.16 5.30
N SER A 286 20.46 -5.34 4.80
CA SER A 286 20.74 -5.21 3.37
C SER A 286 21.21 -6.53 2.76
N ILE A 287 22.19 -7.20 3.41
CA ILE A 287 22.69 -8.51 2.96
C ILE A 287 21.55 -9.54 2.98
N PHE A 288 20.72 -9.55 4.04
CA PHE A 288 19.59 -10.45 4.14
C PHE A 288 18.60 -10.26 3.00
N VAL A 289 18.13 -9.03 2.78
CA VAL A 289 17.13 -8.70 1.73
C VAL A 289 17.69 -9.06 0.37
N ASN A 290 18.90 -8.61 0.04
CA ASN A 290 19.50 -8.89 -1.27
C ASN A 290 19.66 -10.39 -1.50
N THR A 291 20.26 -11.11 -0.55
CA THR A 291 20.49 -12.56 -0.70
C THR A 291 19.18 -13.33 -0.78
N PHE A 292 18.18 -12.97 0.01
CA PHE A 292 16.87 -13.63 0.02
C PHE A 292 16.14 -13.46 -1.32
N PHE A 293 16.06 -12.23 -1.82
CA PHE A 293 15.38 -11.97 -3.09
C PHE A 293 16.16 -12.47 -4.30
N ASP A 294 17.51 -12.42 -4.29
CA ASP A 294 18.34 -13.02 -5.34
C ASP A 294 18.14 -14.56 -5.44
N LEU A 295 17.92 -15.22 -4.28
CA LEU A 295 17.58 -16.65 -4.26
C LEU A 295 16.18 -16.89 -4.86
N ILE A 296 15.20 -16.06 -4.54
CA ILE A 296 13.84 -16.16 -5.10
C ILE A 296 13.87 -15.96 -6.63
N GLU A 297 14.57 -14.97 -7.12
CA GLU A 297 14.70 -14.68 -8.55
C GLU A 297 15.34 -15.85 -9.31
N LYS A 298 16.41 -16.47 -8.77
CA LYS A 298 17.04 -17.65 -9.35
C LYS A 298 16.13 -18.88 -9.42
N LEU A 299 15.09 -18.91 -8.59
CA LEU A 299 14.07 -19.98 -8.63
C LEU A 299 12.98 -19.70 -9.69
N ASN A 300 13.15 -18.65 -10.52
CA ASN A 300 12.17 -18.20 -11.52
C ASN A 300 10.78 -17.88 -10.94
N VAL A 301 10.73 -17.48 -9.66
CA VAL A 301 9.51 -16.98 -9.02
C VAL A 301 9.38 -15.51 -9.32
N ASN A 302 8.52 -15.15 -10.26
CA ASN A 302 8.31 -13.76 -10.67
C ASN A 302 7.22 -13.05 -9.86
N GLU A 303 6.28 -13.81 -9.29
CA GLU A 303 5.16 -13.29 -8.49
C GLU A 303 5.00 -14.13 -7.22
N LEU A 304 4.84 -13.45 -6.09
CA LEU A 304 4.47 -14.04 -4.81
C LEU A 304 2.95 -13.89 -4.66
N SER A 305 2.18 -14.79 -5.27
CA SER A 305 0.73 -14.78 -5.16
C SER A 305 0.25 -15.77 -4.10
N ASP A 306 -0.91 -15.47 -3.48
CA ASP A 306 -1.53 -16.31 -2.44
C ASP A 306 -2.18 -17.62 -2.97
N ASP A 307 -2.05 -17.91 -4.27
CA ASP A 307 -2.65 -19.09 -4.89
C ASP A 307 -1.90 -20.38 -4.55
N LYS A 308 -2.64 -21.50 -4.54
CA LYS A 308 -2.13 -22.88 -4.26
C LYS A 308 -0.92 -23.28 -5.13
N HIS A 309 -0.70 -22.60 -6.25
CA HIS A 309 0.51 -22.74 -7.06
C HIS A 309 1.79 -22.32 -6.31
N THR A 310 1.70 -21.39 -5.36
CA THR A 310 2.84 -20.94 -4.54
C THR A 310 3.40 -22.09 -3.70
N LEU A 311 2.57 -23.01 -3.22
CA LEU A 311 3.01 -24.17 -2.44
C LEU A 311 3.82 -25.17 -3.30
N PHE A 312 3.42 -25.39 -4.55
CA PHE A 312 4.18 -26.23 -5.50
C PHE A 312 5.48 -25.56 -5.94
N VAL A 313 5.45 -24.25 -6.17
CA VAL A 313 6.63 -23.43 -6.47
C VAL A 313 7.59 -23.44 -5.27
N VAL A 314 7.10 -23.31 -4.04
CA VAL A 314 7.91 -23.41 -2.81
C VAL A 314 8.50 -24.80 -2.64
N GLN A 315 7.80 -25.88 -2.95
CA GLN A 315 8.33 -27.25 -2.87
C GLN A 315 9.39 -27.53 -3.94
N SER A 316 9.17 -27.11 -5.19
CA SER A 316 10.19 -27.20 -6.24
C SER A 316 11.37 -26.25 -5.98
N ALA A 317 11.11 -25.11 -5.38
CA ALA A 317 12.10 -24.15 -4.90
C ALA A 317 12.98 -24.73 -3.77
N LEU A 318 12.44 -25.52 -2.84
CA LEU A 318 13.21 -26.14 -1.76
C LEU A 318 14.30 -27.12 -2.25
N SER A 319 14.06 -27.81 -3.35
CA SER A 319 15.09 -28.66 -3.98
C SER A 319 16.19 -27.87 -4.64
N SER A 320 15.83 -26.79 -5.34
CA SER A 320 16.76 -25.84 -5.96
C SER A 320 17.49 -24.97 -4.94
N LEU A 321 16.85 -24.59 -3.84
CA LEU A 321 17.44 -23.89 -2.70
C LEU A 321 18.68 -24.62 -2.15
N ARG A 322 18.74 -25.94 -2.19
CA ARG A 322 19.89 -26.71 -1.71
C ARG A 322 21.15 -26.50 -2.56
N ILE A 323 20.95 -26.31 -3.87
CA ILE A 323 22.04 -26.01 -4.84
C ILE A 323 22.44 -24.55 -4.69
N GLU A 324 21.47 -23.63 -4.73
CA GLU A 324 21.73 -22.20 -4.62
C GLU A 324 22.28 -21.80 -3.25
N TRP A 325 21.88 -22.47 -2.16
CA TRP A 325 22.51 -22.31 -0.86
C TRP A 325 24.00 -22.62 -0.86
N LYS A 326 24.45 -23.66 -1.61
CA LYS A 326 25.87 -23.97 -1.74
C LYS A 326 26.63 -22.89 -2.53
N ASN A 327 25.97 -22.28 -3.52
CA ASN A 327 26.53 -21.24 -4.34
C ASN A 327 26.51 -19.85 -3.67
N THR A 328 25.71 -19.68 -2.62
CA THR A 328 25.64 -18.44 -1.83
C THR A 328 26.96 -18.24 -1.05
N PRO A 329 27.57 -17.04 -1.06
CA PRO A 329 28.76 -16.75 -0.28
C PRO A 329 28.61 -17.12 1.19
N LYS A 330 29.68 -17.66 1.80
CA LYS A 330 29.67 -18.17 3.18
C LYS A 330 29.22 -17.10 4.18
N GLU A 331 29.64 -15.85 3.99
CA GLU A 331 29.25 -14.73 4.88
C GLU A 331 27.77 -14.39 4.74
N HIS A 332 27.21 -14.38 3.55
CA HIS A 332 25.77 -14.19 3.33
C HIS A 332 24.92 -15.32 3.96
N ARG A 333 25.37 -16.57 3.87
CA ARG A 333 24.72 -17.69 4.57
C ARG A 333 24.69 -17.50 6.07
N LYS A 334 25.79 -16.99 6.66
CA LYS A 334 25.83 -16.66 8.09
C LYS A 334 24.79 -15.60 8.46
N VAL A 335 24.63 -14.56 7.62
CA VAL A 335 23.63 -13.51 7.84
C VAL A 335 22.21 -14.08 7.80
N LEU A 336 21.88 -14.90 6.79
CA LEU A 336 20.56 -15.56 6.71
C LEU A 336 20.27 -16.39 7.95
N LEU A 337 21.25 -17.17 8.41
CA LEU A 337 21.14 -17.97 9.65
C LEU A 337 21.03 -17.09 10.89
N LYS A 338 21.75 -15.97 10.97
CA LYS A 338 21.67 -15.02 12.08
C LYS A 338 20.26 -14.45 12.21
N VAL A 339 19.67 -14.00 11.08
CA VAL A 339 18.30 -13.47 11.07
C VAL A 339 17.29 -14.55 11.47
N LEU A 340 17.41 -15.76 10.93
CA LEU A 340 16.56 -16.91 11.29
C LEU A 340 16.65 -17.24 12.79
N LEU A 341 17.86 -17.34 13.33
CA LEU A 341 18.08 -17.62 14.75
C LEU A 341 17.53 -16.51 15.64
N THR A 342 17.70 -15.23 15.22
CA THR A 342 17.14 -14.08 15.94
C THR A 342 15.62 -14.18 15.99
N THR A 343 14.97 -14.54 14.87
CA THR A 343 13.53 -14.75 14.79
C THR A 343 13.07 -15.88 15.73
N ILE A 344 13.76 -17.03 15.69
CA ILE A 344 13.46 -18.18 16.56
C ILE A 344 13.59 -17.79 18.03
N LEU A 345 14.67 -17.12 18.41
CA LEU A 345 14.88 -16.68 19.80
C LEU A 345 13.82 -15.69 20.29
N LEU A 346 13.31 -14.82 19.38
CA LEU A 346 12.22 -13.92 19.71
C LEU A 346 10.87 -14.64 19.87
N ILE A 347 10.68 -15.77 19.18
CA ILE A 347 9.48 -16.62 19.33
C ILE A 347 9.52 -17.39 20.65
N ILE A 348 10.67 -17.99 20.99
CA ILE A 348 10.83 -18.86 22.18
C ILE A 348 10.80 -18.05 23.49
N LYS A 349 11.36 -16.83 23.52
CA LYS A 349 11.40 -15.98 24.73
C LYS A 349 10.02 -15.42 25.14
N ARG A 350 8.95 -15.86 24.53
CA ARG A 350 7.57 -15.43 24.74
C ARG A 350 6.60 -16.58 24.90
#